data_a8a97e44f82bf88751c7c6f5dc11dfb5
#
_entry.id   a8a97e44f82bf88751c7c6f5dc11dfb5
#
_cell.length_a   1.000
_cell.length_b   1.000
_cell.length_c   1.000
_cell.angle_alpha   90.00
_cell.angle_beta   90.00
_cell.angle_gamma   90.00
#
_symmetry.space_group_name_H-M   'P 1'
#
loop_
_entity.id
_entity.type
_entity.pdbx_description
1 polymer ?
#
loop_
_entity_poly.entity_id
_entity_poly.type
_entity_poly.pdbx_seq_one_letter_code
_entity_poly.pdbx_strand_id
1 'polypeptide(L)'
;VNDALKGTFGRHRKIMPFESGSVEALRQTVRAKAAGLNRHSLGHGEIAESEWRAAGIAAPDLEAMRRYRLERIRTELKRRDYAGALLYDPINIRYATDSTNMQLWVAHNPTRHCFVATDGPIVLFDYFSCEHLSDHSGMVDEVRPAVSWIYLYGGELTEKRVRRWASEIADLVRQHGGGNLRIAVDHLDPEGTAELARLGISLGNGEAVMENARLIKSPDEILAMRRAIVACEAAMREMETALKPGISENELWAELHRGNIARGGEWIETRLLASGPRTNPWFQECSARLVEAGDFVAFDTDLIGPYGFCADLSRTWLCGDVRPTPEQGELFALAADQIAHNTTLIKPGVTFRELVERSQVPPSDCFANRYGVLYHGVGLADEYPTLPHAMDWTDDTPDGVLQAGMVLCVESYIGRLGGHEGVKIEEQVLITEIGNEKLSNYPLDERLIAG
;
A
#
# COMPACT_ATOMS: atom_id res chain seq x y z
N VAL A 1 -44.08 -24.74 30.97
CA VAL A 1 -42.91 -24.95 30.06
C VAL A 1 -41.77 -24.03 30.45
N ASN A 2 -41.71 -23.45 31.66
CA ASN A 2 -40.73 -22.43 32.03
C ASN A 2 -39.84 -22.77 33.22
N ASP A 3 -39.82 -24.02 33.72
CA ASP A 3 -39.01 -24.38 34.90
C ASP A 3 -37.87 -25.38 34.65
N ALA A 4 -37.67 -25.82 33.44
CA ALA A 4 -36.62 -26.81 33.11
C ALA A 4 -35.22 -26.20 32.77
N LEU A 5 -35.08 -24.86 32.68
CA LEU A 5 -33.83 -24.20 32.32
C LEU A 5 -33.12 -23.49 33.49
N LYS A 6 -33.61 -23.64 34.70
CA LYS A 6 -32.94 -23.01 35.89
C LYS A 6 -31.89 -23.87 36.61
N GLY A 7 -31.52 -25.04 36.06
CA GLY A 7 -30.76 -26.05 36.78
C GLY A 7 -29.27 -26.22 36.46
N THR A 8 -28.64 -25.50 35.50
CA THR A 8 -27.28 -25.85 35.09
C THR A 8 -26.25 -24.70 34.92
N PHE A 9 -26.57 -23.48 35.32
CA PHE A 9 -25.58 -22.41 35.36
C PHE A 9 -25.15 -22.07 36.80
N GLY A 10 -24.90 -23.07 37.60
CA GLY A 10 -24.45 -22.91 38.97
C GLY A 10 -23.05 -23.46 39.18
N ARG A 11 -22.05 -22.70 38.93
CA ARG A 11 -20.76 -22.54 39.66
C ARG A 11 -19.94 -21.53 38.88
N HIS A 12 -20.11 -20.25 39.18
CA HIS A 12 -19.05 -19.28 38.89
C HIS A 12 -17.81 -19.81 39.60
N ARG A 13 -16.86 -20.39 38.83
CA ARG A 13 -15.49 -20.49 39.28
C ARG A 13 -15.10 -19.06 39.61
N LYS A 14 -14.87 -18.74 40.89
CA LYS A 14 -14.12 -17.54 41.27
C LYS A 14 -12.81 -17.64 40.51
N ILE A 15 -12.67 -16.84 39.46
CA ILE A 15 -11.37 -16.61 38.82
C ILE A 15 -10.56 -15.99 39.94
N MET A 16 -9.64 -16.76 40.54
CA MET A 16 -8.72 -16.24 41.55
C MET A 16 -8.02 -15.04 40.88
N PRO A 17 -8.01 -13.86 41.53
CA PRO A 17 -7.26 -12.75 40.96
C PRO A 17 -5.80 -13.21 40.89
N PHE A 18 -5.27 -13.29 39.65
CA PHE A 18 -3.84 -13.45 39.44
C PHE A 18 -3.17 -12.23 40.10
N GLU A 19 -2.18 -12.45 40.92
CA GLU A 19 -1.32 -11.36 41.40
C GLU A 19 -0.74 -10.67 40.13
N SER A 20 -0.87 -9.35 40.05
CA SER A 20 -0.51 -8.58 38.88
C SER A 20 0.95 -8.82 38.39
N GLY A 21 1.87 -9.10 39.31
CA GLY A 21 3.26 -9.43 39.00
C GLY A 21 3.46 -10.78 38.30
N SER A 22 2.60 -11.79 38.60
CA SER A 22 2.71 -13.10 37.95
C SER A 22 2.19 -13.08 36.49
N VAL A 23 1.19 -12.26 36.21
CA VAL A 23 0.65 -12.07 34.85
C VAL A 23 1.67 -11.33 33.97
N GLU A 24 2.32 -10.30 34.50
CA GLU A 24 3.32 -9.54 33.79
C GLU A 24 4.56 -10.39 33.45
N ALA A 25 5.05 -11.19 34.42
CA ALA A 25 6.15 -12.12 34.15
C ALA A 25 5.81 -13.17 33.07
N LEU A 26 4.57 -13.69 33.09
CA LEU A 26 4.09 -14.60 32.02
C LEU A 26 4.02 -13.90 30.66
N ARG A 27 3.51 -12.65 30.60
CA ARG A 27 3.49 -11.85 29.37
C ARG A 27 4.89 -11.64 28.81
N GLN A 28 5.85 -11.23 29.64
CA GLN A 28 7.24 -11.05 29.23
C GLN A 28 7.86 -12.36 28.68
N THR A 29 7.58 -13.49 29.28
CA THR A 29 8.02 -14.79 28.78
C THR A 29 7.40 -15.15 27.42
N VAL A 30 6.10 -14.88 27.27
CA VAL A 30 5.39 -15.12 26.00
C VAL A 30 5.91 -14.17 24.91
N ARG A 31 6.13 -12.90 25.24
CA ARG A 31 6.71 -11.89 24.32
C ARG A 31 8.09 -12.31 23.83
N ALA A 32 9.00 -12.67 24.74
CA ALA A 32 10.35 -13.11 24.37
C ALA A 32 10.34 -14.35 23.45
N LYS A 33 9.42 -15.29 23.69
CA LYS A 33 9.24 -16.45 22.83
C LYS A 33 8.65 -16.07 21.47
N ALA A 34 7.65 -15.21 21.45
CA ALA A 34 6.97 -14.79 20.22
C ALA A 34 7.87 -13.91 19.33
N ALA A 35 8.70 -13.05 19.92
CA ALA A 35 9.66 -12.22 19.19
C ALA A 35 10.63 -13.07 18.34
N GLY A 36 11.11 -14.21 18.88
CA GLY A 36 11.97 -15.15 18.13
C GLY A 36 11.24 -15.91 17.01
N LEU A 37 9.92 -15.83 16.94
CA LEU A 37 9.08 -16.46 15.92
C LEU A 37 8.42 -15.44 14.98
N ASN A 38 8.77 -14.17 15.11
CA ASN A 38 8.22 -13.12 14.25
C ASN A 38 8.71 -13.32 12.80
N ARG A 39 7.83 -13.04 11.85
CA ARG A 39 8.09 -13.12 10.41
C ARG A 39 9.38 -12.37 9.99
N HIS A 40 9.64 -11.21 10.60
CA HIS A 40 10.86 -10.44 10.32
C HIS A 40 12.14 -11.13 10.78
N SER A 41 12.07 -11.94 11.83
CA SER A 41 13.20 -12.76 12.31
C SER A 41 13.39 -14.02 11.49
N LEU A 42 12.32 -14.58 10.92
CA LEU A 42 12.34 -15.78 10.10
C LEU A 42 12.66 -15.51 8.62
N GLY A 43 12.57 -14.25 8.18
CA GLY A 43 12.77 -13.83 6.80
C GLY A 43 11.61 -14.19 5.87
N HIS A 44 11.84 -14.02 4.56
CA HIS A 44 10.83 -14.22 3.53
C HIS A 44 10.76 -15.63 2.94
N GLY A 45 11.63 -16.53 3.39
CA GLY A 45 11.70 -17.91 2.93
C GLY A 45 12.60 -18.11 1.70
N GLU A 46 12.97 -19.37 1.45
CA GLU A 46 14.00 -19.71 0.44
C GLU A 46 13.57 -19.39 -1.00
N ILE A 47 12.27 -19.43 -1.30
CA ILE A 47 11.78 -19.09 -2.65
C ILE A 47 12.20 -17.65 -3.00
N ALA A 48 11.79 -16.68 -2.20
CA ALA A 48 12.11 -15.27 -2.42
C ALA A 48 13.62 -15.00 -2.34
N GLU A 49 14.30 -15.56 -1.34
CA GLU A 49 15.74 -15.36 -1.15
C GLU A 49 16.57 -15.92 -2.32
N SER A 50 16.18 -17.04 -2.93
CA SER A 50 16.85 -17.60 -4.09
C SER A 50 16.64 -16.73 -5.34
N GLU A 51 15.43 -16.20 -5.54
CA GLU A 51 15.11 -15.32 -6.66
C GLU A 51 15.86 -13.98 -6.55
N TRP A 52 15.93 -13.38 -5.36
CA TRP A 52 16.71 -12.13 -5.14
C TRP A 52 18.21 -12.33 -5.33
N ARG A 53 18.77 -13.48 -4.89
CA ARG A 53 20.18 -13.83 -5.17
C ARG A 53 20.42 -13.97 -6.67
N ALA A 54 19.52 -14.64 -7.37
CA ALA A 54 19.62 -14.80 -8.83
C ALA A 54 19.52 -13.46 -9.58
N ALA A 55 18.69 -12.55 -9.08
CA ALA A 55 18.57 -11.18 -9.60
C ALA A 55 19.73 -10.24 -9.16
N GLY A 56 20.62 -10.68 -8.27
CA GLY A 56 21.74 -9.88 -7.78
C GLY A 56 21.33 -8.70 -6.86
N ILE A 57 20.14 -8.77 -6.22
CA ILE A 57 19.63 -7.69 -5.39
C ILE A 57 20.04 -7.90 -3.92
N ALA A 58 20.81 -6.95 -3.39
CA ALA A 58 21.23 -6.96 -2.00
C ALA A 58 20.04 -6.85 -1.02
N ALA A 59 20.23 -7.32 0.22
CA ALA A 59 19.26 -7.09 1.28
C ALA A 59 19.30 -5.60 1.72
N PRO A 60 18.12 -4.99 1.98
CA PRO A 60 18.08 -3.65 2.55
C PRO A 60 18.56 -3.67 4.01
N ASP A 61 19.20 -2.58 4.45
CA ASP A 61 19.43 -2.32 5.87
C ASP A 61 18.12 -1.80 6.49
N LEU A 62 17.39 -2.69 7.15
CA LEU A 62 16.09 -2.37 7.74
C LEU A 62 16.21 -1.35 8.87
N GLU A 63 17.32 -1.30 9.61
CA GLU A 63 17.50 -0.34 10.68
C GLU A 63 17.76 1.06 10.11
N ALA A 64 18.60 1.18 9.07
CA ALA A 64 18.81 2.43 8.37
C ALA A 64 17.51 2.95 7.71
N MET A 65 16.74 2.07 7.07
CA MET A 65 15.45 2.38 6.46
C MET A 65 14.45 2.93 7.49
N ARG A 66 14.31 2.28 8.65
CA ARG A 66 13.42 2.71 9.74
C ARG A 66 13.80 4.09 10.28
N ARG A 67 15.08 4.32 10.54
CA ARG A 67 15.59 5.64 10.99
C ARG A 67 15.30 6.73 9.96
N TYR A 68 15.56 6.46 8.69
CA TYR A 68 15.25 7.38 7.60
C TYR A 68 13.78 7.77 7.59
N ARG A 69 12.87 6.80 7.64
CA ARG A 69 11.42 7.03 7.66
C ARG A 69 11.00 7.93 8.82
N LEU A 70 11.48 7.64 10.02
CA LEU A 70 11.18 8.46 11.19
C LEU A 70 11.70 9.89 11.04
N GLU A 71 12.90 10.06 10.50
CA GLU A 71 13.47 11.40 10.24
C GLU A 71 12.63 12.17 9.21
N ARG A 72 12.15 11.49 8.17
CA ARG A 72 11.24 12.10 7.17
C ARG A 72 9.95 12.58 7.82
N ILE A 73 9.29 11.76 8.64
CA ILE A 73 8.07 12.14 9.37
C ILE A 73 8.36 13.37 10.25
N ARG A 74 9.40 13.33 11.06
CA ARG A 74 9.74 14.42 11.98
C ARG A 74 10.11 15.70 11.26
N THR A 75 10.75 15.62 10.11
CA THR A 75 11.06 16.78 9.26
C THR A 75 9.76 17.44 8.78
N GLU A 76 8.79 16.68 8.31
CA GLU A 76 7.50 17.21 7.87
C GLU A 76 6.67 17.78 9.03
N LEU A 77 6.70 17.15 10.20
CA LEU A 77 6.05 17.66 11.40
C LEU A 77 6.64 19.01 11.83
N LYS A 78 7.96 19.13 11.86
CA LYS A 78 8.66 20.39 12.17
C LYS A 78 8.35 21.48 11.15
N ARG A 79 8.40 21.16 9.86
CA ARG A 79 8.11 22.10 8.78
C ARG A 79 6.69 22.70 8.87
N ARG A 80 5.73 21.92 9.39
CA ARG A 80 4.32 22.29 9.50
C ARG A 80 3.93 22.76 10.91
N ASP A 81 4.87 22.84 11.84
CA ASP A 81 4.66 23.24 13.24
C ASP A 81 3.62 22.37 13.96
N TYR A 82 3.84 21.03 13.94
CA TYR A 82 3.05 20.08 14.71
C TYR A 82 3.85 19.51 15.90
N ALA A 83 3.16 19.25 17.02
CA ALA A 83 3.71 18.57 18.20
C ALA A 83 3.97 17.08 17.96
N GLY A 84 3.27 16.50 17.00
CA GLY A 84 3.35 15.10 16.63
C GLY A 84 2.30 14.72 15.61
N ALA A 85 2.30 13.44 15.21
CA ALA A 85 1.26 12.82 14.39
C ALA A 85 0.50 11.76 15.17
N LEU A 86 -0.81 11.67 14.97
CA LEU A 86 -1.67 10.57 15.37
C LEU A 86 -2.11 9.83 14.11
N LEU A 87 -1.66 8.60 13.95
CA LEU A 87 -1.80 7.80 12.75
C LEU A 87 -2.75 6.63 13.00
N TYR A 88 -3.76 6.50 12.16
CA TYR A 88 -4.73 5.41 12.12
C TYR A 88 -4.63 4.55 10.88
N ASP A 89 -4.16 5.13 9.78
CA ASP A 89 -3.93 4.38 8.55
C ASP A 89 -2.85 3.31 8.77
N PRO A 90 -3.11 2.03 8.46
CA PRO A 90 -2.15 0.94 8.67
C PRO A 90 -0.86 1.09 7.85
N ILE A 91 -0.91 1.74 6.67
CA ILE A 91 0.27 2.04 5.86
C ILE A 91 1.15 3.07 6.57
N ASN A 92 0.53 4.13 7.11
CA ASN A 92 1.23 5.18 7.85
C ASN A 92 1.82 4.66 9.17
N ILE A 93 1.08 3.80 9.91
CA ILE A 93 1.57 3.12 11.11
C ILE A 93 2.79 2.26 10.76
N ARG A 94 2.71 1.50 9.66
CA ARG A 94 3.82 0.68 9.17
C ARG A 94 5.03 1.54 8.82
N TYR A 95 4.85 2.64 8.08
CA TYR A 95 5.93 3.55 7.73
C TYR A 95 6.66 4.09 8.96
N ALA A 96 5.90 4.47 10.01
CA ALA A 96 6.45 5.01 11.25
C ALA A 96 7.15 3.96 12.13
N THR A 97 6.67 2.70 12.14
CA THR A 97 7.04 1.71 13.15
C THR A 97 7.63 0.42 12.59
N ASP A 98 7.45 0.14 11.29
CA ASP A 98 7.71 -1.15 10.64
C ASP A 98 7.01 -2.33 11.37
N SER A 99 5.88 -2.05 12.00
CA SER A 99 5.04 -3.04 12.71
C SER A 99 3.70 -3.18 12.02
N THR A 100 3.26 -4.42 11.84
CA THR A 100 1.98 -4.76 11.21
C THR A 100 1.14 -5.64 12.11
N ASN A 101 -0.17 -5.47 12.05
CA ASN A 101 -1.13 -6.33 12.73
C ASN A 101 -2.46 -6.28 11.98
N MET A 102 -2.87 -7.38 11.33
CA MET A 102 -4.14 -7.52 10.62
C MET A 102 -4.47 -6.30 9.73
N GLN A 103 -3.56 -5.92 8.82
CA GLN A 103 -3.61 -4.68 8.05
C GLN A 103 -4.99 -4.41 7.43
N LEU A 104 -5.55 -5.37 6.69
CA LEU A 104 -6.87 -5.24 6.04
C LEU A 104 -8.02 -5.10 7.05
N TRP A 105 -7.94 -5.79 8.20
CA TRP A 105 -8.92 -5.64 9.28
C TRP A 105 -8.86 -4.25 9.89
N VAL A 106 -7.64 -3.75 10.17
CA VAL A 106 -7.40 -2.44 10.78
C VAL A 106 -7.86 -1.31 9.87
N ALA A 107 -7.71 -1.45 8.55
CA ALA A 107 -8.12 -0.43 7.58
C ALA A 107 -9.60 -0.03 7.70
N HIS A 108 -10.49 -0.99 8.06
CA HIS A 108 -11.91 -0.70 8.25
C HIS A 108 -12.42 -0.88 9.70
N ASN A 109 -11.52 -1.22 10.63
CA ASN A 109 -11.81 -1.29 12.07
C ASN A 109 -10.73 -0.52 12.84
N PRO A 110 -10.75 0.83 12.79
CA PRO A 110 -9.66 1.69 13.28
C PRO A 110 -9.56 1.66 14.82
N THR A 111 -8.88 0.64 15.33
CA THR A 111 -8.58 0.49 16.78
C THR A 111 -7.10 0.69 17.03
N ARG A 112 -6.24 0.07 16.19
CA ARG A 112 -4.79 0.23 16.23
C ARG A 112 -4.43 1.63 15.77
N HIS A 113 -3.58 2.33 16.50
CA HIS A 113 -3.11 3.67 16.14
C HIS A 113 -1.73 3.95 16.74
N CYS A 114 -1.07 4.97 16.24
CA CYS A 114 0.27 5.33 16.66
C CYS A 114 0.38 6.84 16.88
N PHE A 115 0.96 7.23 18.02
CA PHE A 115 1.37 8.61 18.25
C PHE A 115 2.87 8.75 18.04
N VAL A 116 3.29 9.60 17.10
CA VAL A 116 4.68 9.92 16.80
C VAL A 116 4.95 11.33 17.26
N ALA A 117 5.68 11.52 18.36
CA ALA A 117 6.07 12.86 18.79
C ALA A 117 7.12 13.48 17.85
N THR A 118 7.02 14.76 17.58
CA THR A 118 8.00 15.50 16.75
C THR A 118 9.41 15.43 17.35
N ASP A 119 9.52 15.65 18.66
CA ASP A 119 10.75 15.49 19.43
C ASP A 119 10.41 14.65 20.70
N GLY A 120 10.36 13.33 20.56
CA GLY A 120 9.98 12.46 21.66
C GLY A 120 9.67 11.03 21.22
N PRO A 121 8.85 10.30 21.98
CA PRO A 121 8.60 8.88 21.76
C PRO A 121 7.67 8.59 20.60
N ILE A 122 7.76 7.34 20.12
CA ILE A 122 6.74 6.66 19.36
C ILE A 122 5.94 5.78 20.32
N VAL A 123 4.65 6.04 20.45
CA VAL A 123 3.72 5.26 21.29
C VAL A 123 2.74 4.53 20.37
N LEU A 124 2.84 3.21 20.34
CA LEU A 124 1.95 2.36 19.55
C LEU A 124 0.81 1.85 20.45
N PHE A 125 -0.42 2.06 20.00
CA PHE A 125 -1.61 1.50 20.63
C PHE A 125 -2.07 0.30 19.79
N ASP A 126 -1.98 -0.89 20.39
CA ASP A 126 -2.31 -2.13 19.71
C ASP A 126 -3.39 -2.92 20.46
N TYR A 127 -3.89 -4.00 19.88
CA TYR A 127 -4.81 -4.89 20.54
C TYR A 127 -4.16 -5.50 21.80
N PHE A 128 -4.99 -5.84 22.74
CA PHE A 128 -4.52 -6.45 24.01
C PHE A 128 -3.69 -7.72 23.75
N SER A 129 -2.52 -7.79 24.35
CA SER A 129 -1.54 -8.89 24.22
C SER A 129 -0.90 -9.02 22.81
N CYS A 130 -0.86 -7.92 22.03
CA CYS A 130 -0.19 -7.88 20.74
C CYS A 130 1.16 -7.12 20.74
N GLU A 131 1.66 -6.75 21.93
CA GLU A 131 2.87 -5.94 22.10
C GLU A 131 4.12 -6.56 21.42
N HIS A 132 4.19 -7.89 21.38
CA HIS A 132 5.27 -8.64 20.75
C HIS A 132 5.40 -8.41 19.23
N LEU A 133 4.38 -7.90 18.57
CA LEU A 133 4.39 -7.66 17.12
C LEU A 133 5.27 -6.49 16.68
N SER A 134 5.67 -5.63 17.63
CA SER A 134 6.56 -4.48 17.37
C SER A 134 7.97 -4.64 17.96
N ASP A 135 8.23 -5.67 18.75
CA ASP A 135 9.51 -5.87 19.45
C ASP A 135 10.72 -5.97 18.49
N HIS A 136 10.51 -6.36 17.25
CA HIS A 136 11.56 -6.52 16.24
C HIS A 136 12.05 -5.20 15.63
N SER A 137 11.26 -4.13 15.70
CA SER A 137 11.57 -2.91 14.94
C SER A 137 12.56 -1.98 15.65
N GLY A 138 12.61 -2.02 16.99
CA GLY A 138 13.41 -1.11 17.79
C GLY A 138 12.99 0.37 17.70
N MET A 139 11.90 0.68 16.96
CA MET A 139 11.42 2.04 16.73
C MET A 139 10.36 2.49 17.72
N VAL A 140 9.64 1.55 18.32
CA VAL A 140 8.52 1.82 19.23
C VAL A 140 9.05 1.91 20.65
N ASP A 141 8.91 3.09 21.28
CA ASP A 141 9.36 3.32 22.63
C ASP A 141 8.40 2.73 23.66
N GLU A 142 7.09 2.74 23.37
CA GLU A 142 6.06 2.22 24.26
C GLU A 142 4.92 1.60 23.47
N VAL A 143 4.42 0.46 23.93
CA VAL A 143 3.20 -0.17 23.40
C VAL A 143 2.14 -0.17 24.49
N ARG A 144 0.95 0.35 24.16
CA ARG A 144 -0.22 0.41 25.03
C ARG A 144 -1.39 -0.37 24.47
N PRO A 145 -2.25 -0.96 25.30
CA PRO A 145 -3.52 -1.50 24.85
C PRO A 145 -4.43 -0.38 24.32
N ALA A 146 -4.89 -0.50 23.09
CA ALA A 146 -5.76 0.49 22.46
C ALA A 146 -7.13 0.57 23.13
N VAL A 147 -7.61 1.76 23.37
CA VAL A 147 -9.00 2.02 23.76
C VAL A 147 -9.82 2.14 22.48
N SER A 148 -10.35 1.01 22.01
CA SER A 148 -11.28 1.07 20.87
C SER A 148 -12.61 1.67 21.27
N TRP A 149 -13.07 2.65 20.50
CA TRP A 149 -14.34 3.35 20.70
C TRP A 149 -15.29 3.25 19.48
N ILE A 150 -14.90 2.48 18.46
CA ILE A 150 -15.84 2.14 17.38
C ILE A 150 -17.01 1.32 17.93
N TYR A 151 -18.18 1.42 17.32
CA TYR A 151 -19.42 0.80 17.82
C TYR A 151 -19.30 -0.72 17.99
N LEU A 152 -18.53 -1.39 17.13
CA LEU A 152 -18.23 -2.83 17.25
C LEU A 152 -17.74 -3.24 18.64
N TYR A 153 -16.91 -2.42 19.29
CA TYR A 153 -16.36 -2.69 20.61
C TYR A 153 -17.01 -1.87 21.73
N GLY A 154 -17.56 -0.72 21.39
CA GLY A 154 -18.11 0.24 22.36
C GLY A 154 -19.59 0.04 22.62
N GLY A 155 -20.37 -0.34 21.61
CA GLY A 155 -21.82 -0.31 21.66
C GLY A 155 -22.31 1.04 22.20
N GLU A 156 -23.28 1.01 23.10
CA GLU A 156 -23.84 2.21 23.76
C GLU A 156 -22.83 2.94 24.68
N LEU A 157 -21.64 2.37 24.88
CA LEU A 157 -20.58 3.00 25.68
C LEU A 157 -19.55 3.77 24.84
N THR A 158 -19.76 3.89 23.53
CA THR A 158 -18.85 4.56 22.60
C THR A 158 -18.48 5.97 23.07
N GLU A 159 -19.44 6.78 23.50
CA GLU A 159 -19.21 8.14 24.02
C GLU A 159 -18.28 8.17 25.23
N LYS A 160 -18.43 7.23 26.17
CA LYS A 160 -17.53 7.11 27.31
C LYS A 160 -16.12 6.69 26.90
N ARG A 161 -16.02 5.82 25.92
CA ARG A 161 -14.74 5.28 25.44
C ARG A 161 -13.95 6.31 24.65
N VAL A 162 -14.61 7.10 23.78
CA VAL A 162 -13.95 8.16 23.02
C VAL A 162 -13.40 9.25 23.96
N ARG A 163 -14.12 9.60 25.03
CA ARG A 163 -13.61 10.55 26.04
C ARG A 163 -12.36 10.02 26.76
N ARG A 164 -12.32 8.73 27.09
CA ARG A 164 -11.15 8.10 27.71
C ARG A 164 -9.96 8.12 26.76
N TRP A 165 -10.17 7.70 25.51
CA TRP A 165 -9.17 7.72 24.46
C TRP A 165 -8.63 9.13 24.20
N ALA A 166 -9.52 10.12 24.05
CA ALA A 166 -9.12 11.51 23.79
C ALA A 166 -8.30 12.09 24.95
N SER A 167 -8.63 11.75 26.21
CA SER A 167 -7.83 12.16 27.36
C SER A 167 -6.43 11.59 27.31
N GLU A 168 -6.27 10.31 26.94
CA GLU A 168 -4.96 9.66 26.82
C GLU A 168 -4.10 10.29 25.72
N ILE A 169 -4.69 10.59 24.56
CA ILE A 169 -3.98 11.29 23.48
C ILE A 169 -3.62 12.72 23.88
N ALA A 170 -4.55 13.47 24.49
CA ALA A 170 -4.27 14.83 24.94
C ALA A 170 -3.16 14.90 25.99
N ASP A 171 -3.06 13.91 26.87
CA ASP A 171 -1.99 13.82 27.87
C ASP A 171 -0.63 13.60 27.20
N LEU A 172 -0.54 12.71 26.17
CA LEU A 172 0.67 12.53 25.38
C LEU A 172 1.08 13.83 24.66
N VAL A 173 0.14 14.54 24.04
CA VAL A 173 0.41 15.82 23.37
C VAL A 173 0.95 16.86 24.36
N ARG A 174 0.35 16.98 25.55
CA ARG A 174 0.83 17.91 26.59
C ARG A 174 2.20 17.54 27.13
N GLN A 175 2.45 16.25 27.30
CA GLN A 175 3.73 15.74 27.82
C GLN A 175 4.88 15.94 26.83
N HIS A 176 4.65 15.76 25.54
CA HIS A 176 5.70 15.71 24.53
C HIS A 176 5.67 16.88 23.53
N GLY A 177 4.63 17.71 23.55
CA GLY A 177 4.44 18.80 22.58
C GLY A 177 5.22 20.10 22.89
N GLY A 178 5.92 20.19 24.03
CA GLY A 178 6.66 21.42 24.40
C GLY A 178 5.77 22.68 24.48
N GLY A 179 4.49 22.52 24.77
CA GLY A 179 3.50 23.59 24.79
C GLY A 179 2.74 23.77 23.45
N ASN A 180 3.15 23.13 22.38
CA ASN A 180 2.40 23.06 21.13
C ASN A 180 1.28 22.01 21.28
N LEU A 181 0.05 22.41 21.02
CA LEU A 181 -1.15 21.54 21.11
C LEU A 181 -1.72 21.20 19.73
N ARG A 182 -0.95 21.43 18.65
CA ARG A 182 -1.33 21.07 17.29
C ARG A 182 -0.72 19.72 16.91
N ILE A 183 -1.55 18.81 16.43
CA ILE A 183 -1.10 17.50 15.93
C ILE A 183 -1.62 17.25 14.51
N ALA A 184 -0.84 16.52 13.73
CA ALA A 184 -1.26 16.00 12.44
C ALA A 184 -2.06 14.71 12.66
N VAL A 185 -3.17 14.53 11.94
CA VAL A 185 -4.00 13.31 12.00
C VAL A 185 -4.34 12.87 10.60
N ASP A 186 -4.11 11.60 10.27
CA ASP A 186 -4.41 11.05 8.95
C ASP A 186 -5.91 10.72 8.81
N HIS A 187 -6.43 9.85 9.66
CA HIS A 187 -7.84 9.48 9.68
C HIS A 187 -8.40 9.56 11.09
N LEU A 188 -9.56 10.16 11.26
CA LEU A 188 -10.26 10.20 12.54
C LEU A 188 -11.75 10.46 12.34
N ASP A 189 -12.58 9.69 13.04
CA ASP A 189 -14.02 9.90 13.04
C ASP A 189 -14.42 11.22 13.74
N PRO A 190 -15.60 11.78 13.41
CA PRO A 190 -16.07 13.06 13.93
C PRO A 190 -16.09 13.12 15.47
N GLU A 191 -16.45 12.04 16.14
CA GLU A 191 -16.52 11.97 17.62
C GLU A 191 -15.12 12.14 18.24
N GLY A 192 -14.10 11.49 17.68
CA GLY A 192 -12.71 11.64 18.14
C GLY A 192 -12.20 13.07 17.93
N THR A 193 -12.50 13.65 16.76
CA THR A 193 -12.18 15.03 16.42
C THR A 193 -12.80 16.02 17.43
N ALA A 194 -14.09 15.86 17.72
CA ALA A 194 -14.81 16.73 18.64
C ALA A 194 -14.26 16.66 20.08
N GLU A 195 -13.93 15.43 20.56
CA GLU A 195 -13.40 15.26 21.91
C GLU A 195 -11.98 15.81 22.09
N LEU A 196 -11.10 15.65 21.09
CA LEU A 196 -9.76 16.26 21.09
C LEU A 196 -9.86 17.79 21.08
N ALA A 197 -10.72 18.35 20.23
CA ALA A 197 -10.97 19.79 20.20
C ALA A 197 -11.50 20.33 21.54
N ARG A 198 -12.40 19.59 22.21
CA ARG A 198 -12.91 19.94 23.54
C ARG A 198 -11.79 19.96 24.60
N LEU A 199 -10.74 19.17 24.43
CA LEU A 199 -9.55 19.14 25.28
C LEU A 199 -8.49 20.17 24.90
N GLY A 200 -8.76 21.03 23.88
CA GLY A 200 -7.87 22.08 23.42
C GLY A 200 -6.79 21.60 22.44
N ILE A 201 -6.90 20.39 21.91
CA ILE A 201 -5.99 19.88 20.89
C ILE A 201 -6.47 20.35 19.51
N SER A 202 -5.60 20.98 18.74
CA SER A 202 -5.86 21.41 17.37
C SER A 202 -5.36 20.36 16.39
N LEU A 203 -6.22 19.98 15.43
CA LEU A 203 -5.92 18.95 14.45
C LEU A 203 -5.58 19.58 13.09
N GLY A 204 -4.61 19.01 12.40
CA GLY A 204 -4.22 19.35 11.06
C GLY A 204 -4.06 18.12 10.16
N ASN A 205 -3.78 18.34 8.88
CA ASN A 205 -3.73 17.30 7.86
C ASN A 205 -2.49 16.39 8.04
N GLY A 206 -2.72 15.18 8.52
CA GLY A 206 -1.69 14.14 8.70
C GLY A 206 -1.33 13.43 7.39
N GLU A 207 -2.26 13.31 6.46
CA GLU A 207 -1.95 12.74 5.14
C GLU A 207 -0.91 13.58 4.42
N ALA A 208 -1.03 14.91 4.46
CA ALA A 208 -0.01 15.79 3.89
C ALA A 208 1.38 15.63 4.54
N VAL A 209 1.45 15.24 5.82
CA VAL A 209 2.71 14.89 6.49
C VAL A 209 3.25 13.57 5.95
N MET A 210 2.41 12.54 5.91
CA MET A 210 2.85 11.18 5.57
C MET A 210 3.17 11.03 4.07
N GLU A 211 2.35 11.59 3.18
CA GLU A 211 2.61 11.59 1.74
C GLU A 211 3.95 12.29 1.41
N ASN A 212 4.22 13.46 2.01
CA ASN A 212 5.50 14.13 1.80
C ASN A 212 6.67 13.40 2.48
N ALA A 213 6.44 12.69 3.57
CA ALA A 213 7.47 11.86 4.19
C ALA A 213 7.86 10.68 3.27
N ARG A 214 6.88 10.01 2.66
CA ARG A 214 7.07 8.86 1.76
C ARG A 214 7.57 9.23 0.37
N LEU A 215 7.41 10.49 -0.05
CA LEU A 215 7.66 10.96 -1.41
C LEU A 215 9.06 10.59 -1.94
N ILE A 216 10.10 10.76 -1.13
CA ILE A 216 11.49 10.46 -1.48
C ILE A 216 11.92 9.18 -0.77
N LYS A 217 12.27 8.16 -1.52
CA LYS A 217 12.69 6.86 -1.02
C LYS A 217 14.19 6.85 -0.70
N SER A 218 14.56 6.22 0.40
CA SER A 218 15.95 5.93 0.71
C SER A 218 16.52 4.83 -0.20
N PRO A 219 17.85 4.69 -0.29
CA PRO A 219 18.45 3.57 -1.02
C PRO A 219 17.98 2.19 -0.54
N ASP A 220 17.75 2.01 0.77
CA ASP A 220 17.27 0.76 1.33
C ASP A 220 15.77 0.51 1.01
N GLU A 221 14.96 1.56 0.93
CA GLU A 221 13.59 1.43 0.44
C GLU A 221 13.57 1.03 -1.04
N ILE A 222 14.44 1.59 -1.86
CA ILE A 222 14.59 1.18 -3.27
C ILE A 222 15.03 -0.28 -3.39
N LEU A 223 15.95 -0.77 -2.54
CA LEU A 223 16.32 -2.19 -2.51
C LEU A 223 15.13 -3.08 -2.14
N ALA A 224 14.33 -2.67 -1.14
CA ALA A 224 13.12 -3.41 -0.74
C ALA A 224 12.06 -3.40 -1.86
N MET A 225 11.85 -2.27 -2.55
CA MET A 225 10.96 -2.18 -3.73
C MET A 225 11.42 -3.11 -4.86
N ARG A 226 12.71 -3.12 -5.19
CA ARG A 226 13.26 -4.05 -6.20
C ARG A 226 13.00 -5.51 -5.83
N ARG A 227 13.09 -5.88 -4.55
CA ARG A 227 12.77 -7.21 -4.06
C ARG A 227 11.29 -7.54 -4.19
N ALA A 228 10.40 -6.57 -3.90
CA ALA A 228 8.97 -6.71 -4.11
C ALA A 228 8.63 -6.89 -5.60
N ILE A 229 9.24 -6.11 -6.50
CA ILE A 229 9.06 -6.22 -7.95
C ILE A 229 9.52 -7.59 -8.47
N VAL A 230 10.68 -8.10 -8.03
CA VAL A 230 11.13 -9.45 -8.43
C VAL A 230 10.14 -10.54 -8.00
N ALA A 231 9.56 -10.41 -6.80
CA ALA A 231 8.52 -11.34 -6.33
C ALA A 231 7.23 -11.22 -7.16
N CYS A 232 6.83 -10.00 -7.51
CA CYS A 232 5.69 -9.73 -8.39
C CYS A 232 5.92 -10.33 -9.79
N GLU A 233 7.05 -10.04 -10.42
CA GLU A 233 7.40 -10.59 -11.74
C GLU A 233 7.45 -12.12 -11.76
N ALA A 234 7.91 -12.74 -10.67
CA ALA A 234 7.89 -14.19 -10.55
C ALA A 234 6.45 -14.73 -10.44
N ALA A 235 5.58 -14.04 -9.69
CA ALA A 235 4.15 -14.38 -9.61
C ALA A 235 3.44 -14.17 -10.95
N MET A 236 3.77 -13.09 -11.68
CA MET A 236 3.26 -12.85 -13.05
C MET A 236 3.68 -13.97 -14.01
N ARG A 237 4.92 -14.46 -13.95
CA ARG A 237 5.38 -15.61 -14.78
C ARG A 237 4.59 -16.88 -14.48
N GLU A 238 4.23 -17.12 -13.23
CA GLU A 238 3.37 -18.25 -12.85
C GLU A 238 1.95 -18.07 -13.40
N MET A 239 1.40 -16.86 -13.33
CA MET A 239 0.10 -16.51 -13.89
C MET A 239 0.10 -16.65 -15.42
N GLU A 240 1.13 -16.15 -16.12
CA GLU A 240 1.26 -16.30 -17.57
C GLU A 240 1.36 -17.77 -17.98
N THR A 241 2.11 -18.59 -17.23
CA THR A 241 2.21 -20.03 -17.48
C THR A 241 0.87 -20.76 -17.31
N ALA A 242 0.00 -20.28 -16.42
CA ALA A 242 -1.33 -20.84 -16.21
C ALA A 242 -2.34 -20.39 -17.28
N LEU A 243 -2.05 -19.30 -18.01
CA LEU A 243 -2.95 -18.74 -19.03
C LEU A 243 -3.13 -19.72 -20.19
N LYS A 244 -4.37 -20.14 -20.39
CA LYS A 244 -4.80 -20.99 -21.51
C LYS A 244 -6.28 -20.79 -21.79
N PRO A 245 -6.75 -21.08 -22.99
CA PRO A 245 -8.19 -21.09 -23.26
C PRO A 245 -8.94 -22.00 -22.30
N GLY A 246 -10.04 -21.50 -21.75
CA GLY A 246 -10.91 -22.22 -20.82
C GLY A 246 -10.56 -22.02 -19.33
N ILE A 247 -9.45 -21.34 -18.97
CA ILE A 247 -9.25 -20.86 -17.59
C ILE A 247 -10.21 -19.70 -17.30
N SER A 248 -10.75 -19.60 -16.10
CA SER A 248 -11.51 -18.42 -15.72
C SER A 248 -10.59 -17.27 -15.28
N GLU A 249 -11.08 -16.02 -15.42
CA GLU A 249 -10.36 -14.84 -14.93
C GLU A 249 -10.05 -14.96 -13.42
N ASN A 250 -10.99 -15.50 -12.62
CA ASN A 250 -10.78 -15.74 -11.19
C ASN A 250 -9.67 -16.75 -10.91
N GLU A 251 -9.59 -17.86 -11.65
CA GLU A 251 -8.52 -18.85 -11.47
C GLU A 251 -7.17 -18.25 -11.85
N LEU A 252 -7.12 -17.47 -12.93
CA LEU A 252 -5.90 -16.79 -13.36
C LEU A 252 -5.42 -15.77 -12.32
N TRP A 253 -6.34 -14.98 -11.75
CA TRP A 253 -6.03 -14.00 -10.70
C TRP A 253 -5.55 -14.68 -9.40
N ALA A 254 -6.07 -15.85 -9.08
CA ALA A 254 -5.65 -16.63 -7.92
C ALA A 254 -4.16 -17.05 -8.00
N GLU A 255 -3.60 -17.24 -9.21
CA GLU A 255 -2.19 -17.56 -9.38
C GLU A 255 -1.28 -16.39 -8.96
N LEU A 256 -1.66 -15.14 -9.25
CA LEU A 256 -0.91 -13.96 -8.79
C LEU A 256 -0.90 -13.88 -7.26
N HIS A 257 -2.06 -14.09 -6.61
CA HIS A 257 -2.16 -14.13 -5.15
C HIS A 257 -1.29 -15.25 -4.55
N ARG A 258 -1.36 -16.45 -5.12
CA ARG A 258 -0.54 -17.58 -4.68
C ARG A 258 0.94 -17.27 -4.78
N GLY A 259 1.38 -16.72 -5.92
CA GLY A 259 2.76 -16.35 -6.17
C GLY A 259 3.28 -15.30 -5.19
N ASN A 260 2.48 -14.28 -4.89
CA ASN A 260 2.80 -13.23 -3.93
C ASN A 260 2.98 -13.80 -2.51
N ILE A 261 1.97 -14.50 -2.00
CA ILE A 261 1.99 -15.06 -0.63
C ILE A 261 3.12 -16.07 -0.46
N ALA A 262 3.40 -16.91 -1.46
CA ALA A 262 4.49 -17.87 -1.42
C ALA A 262 5.88 -17.23 -1.26
N ARG A 263 6.02 -15.95 -1.64
CA ARG A 263 7.25 -15.16 -1.56
C ARG A 263 7.30 -14.20 -0.36
N GLY A 264 6.34 -14.31 0.56
CA GLY A 264 6.26 -13.45 1.74
C GLY A 264 5.64 -12.08 1.47
N GLY A 265 4.93 -11.93 0.36
CA GLY A 265 4.06 -10.78 0.13
C GLY A 265 2.80 -10.81 0.98
N GLU A 266 1.97 -9.79 0.91
CA GLU A 266 0.89 -9.57 1.89
C GLU A 266 -0.50 -9.67 1.27
N TRP A 267 -0.89 -8.76 0.37
CA TRP A 267 -2.18 -8.77 -0.32
C TRP A 267 -2.05 -8.11 -1.69
N ILE A 268 -3.14 -8.00 -2.40
CA ILE A 268 -3.27 -7.23 -3.63
C ILE A 268 -4.42 -6.24 -3.40
N GLU A 269 -4.20 -4.96 -3.69
CA GLU A 269 -5.15 -3.88 -3.38
C GLU A 269 -6.43 -3.98 -4.22
N THR A 270 -6.31 -4.45 -5.46
CA THR A 270 -7.41 -4.51 -6.43
C THR A 270 -7.69 -5.94 -6.89
N ARG A 271 -8.58 -6.07 -7.87
CA ARG A 271 -8.85 -7.31 -8.59
C ARG A 271 -8.90 -7.06 -10.10
N LEU A 272 -8.08 -6.10 -10.55
CA LEU A 272 -8.11 -5.61 -11.92
C LEU A 272 -7.49 -6.63 -12.88
N LEU A 273 -8.34 -7.50 -13.40
CA LEU A 273 -8.05 -8.41 -14.50
C LEU A 273 -9.31 -8.61 -15.34
N ALA A 274 -9.18 -8.45 -16.63
CA ALA A 274 -10.27 -8.69 -17.57
C ALA A 274 -9.74 -9.38 -18.83
N SER A 275 -10.63 -10.07 -19.54
CA SER A 275 -10.30 -10.77 -20.78
C SER A 275 -11.26 -10.46 -21.92
N GLY A 276 -10.77 -10.50 -23.16
CA GLY A 276 -11.55 -10.25 -24.36
C GLY A 276 -12.32 -8.93 -24.29
N PRO A 277 -13.62 -8.92 -24.62
CA PRO A 277 -14.42 -7.68 -24.67
C PRO A 277 -14.56 -6.98 -23.31
N ARG A 278 -14.18 -7.62 -22.20
CA ARG A 278 -14.19 -6.98 -20.89
C ARG A 278 -12.95 -6.12 -20.63
N THR A 279 -11.94 -6.19 -21.47
CA THR A 279 -10.77 -5.30 -21.36
C THR A 279 -11.08 -3.86 -21.79
N ASN A 280 -12.24 -3.62 -22.41
CA ASN A 280 -12.69 -2.31 -22.86
C ASN A 280 -14.16 -2.07 -22.48
N PRO A 281 -14.51 -1.06 -21.66
CA PRO A 281 -13.59 -0.11 -20.99
C PRO A 281 -12.81 -0.74 -19.83
N TRP A 282 -11.76 -0.07 -19.38
CA TRP A 282 -10.94 -0.44 -18.22
C TRP A 282 -11.73 -0.46 -16.90
N PHE A 283 -11.11 -0.90 -15.80
CA PHE A 283 -11.68 -1.07 -14.46
C PHE A 283 -12.65 -2.26 -14.28
N GLN A 284 -12.43 -3.32 -15.04
CA GLN A 284 -13.17 -4.57 -14.86
C GLN A 284 -12.43 -5.47 -13.88
N GLU A 285 -13.07 -5.84 -12.78
CA GLU A 285 -12.57 -6.86 -11.87
C GLU A 285 -12.70 -8.26 -12.47
N CYS A 286 -11.83 -9.20 -12.06
CA CYS A 286 -11.85 -10.58 -12.49
C CYS A 286 -13.19 -11.27 -12.16
N SER A 287 -13.62 -12.16 -13.04
CA SER A 287 -14.93 -12.82 -13.00
C SER A 287 -14.85 -14.32 -13.29
N ALA A 288 -15.99 -14.98 -13.35
CA ALA A 288 -16.09 -16.37 -13.79
C ALA A 288 -16.04 -16.54 -15.32
N ARG A 289 -15.81 -15.46 -16.10
CA ARG A 289 -15.66 -15.59 -17.55
C ARG A 289 -14.50 -16.50 -17.88
N LEU A 290 -14.72 -17.42 -18.82
CA LEU A 290 -13.66 -18.26 -19.37
C LEU A 290 -12.94 -17.49 -20.46
N VAL A 291 -11.62 -17.46 -20.36
CA VAL A 291 -10.75 -16.84 -21.36
C VAL A 291 -10.75 -17.67 -22.63
N GLU A 292 -10.88 -17.03 -23.78
CA GLU A 292 -10.92 -17.69 -25.08
C GLU A 292 -9.59 -17.53 -25.82
N ALA A 293 -9.33 -18.40 -26.80
CA ALA A 293 -8.15 -18.24 -27.66
C ALA A 293 -8.31 -16.97 -28.50
N GLY A 294 -7.28 -16.10 -28.47
CA GLY A 294 -7.29 -14.83 -29.16
C GLY A 294 -7.77 -13.65 -28.32
N ASP A 295 -8.27 -13.88 -27.10
CA ASP A 295 -8.59 -12.81 -26.17
C ASP A 295 -7.31 -12.07 -25.72
N PHE A 296 -7.39 -10.76 -25.61
CA PHE A 296 -6.51 -10.05 -24.69
C PHE A 296 -6.83 -10.42 -23.23
N VAL A 297 -5.80 -10.50 -22.43
CA VAL A 297 -5.91 -10.55 -20.96
C VAL A 297 -5.12 -9.38 -20.43
N ALA A 298 -5.82 -8.35 -19.98
CA ALA A 298 -5.25 -7.14 -19.40
C ALA A 298 -5.42 -7.16 -17.88
N PHE A 299 -4.39 -6.83 -17.15
CA PHE A 299 -4.41 -6.80 -15.68
C PHE A 299 -3.48 -5.73 -15.11
N ASP A 300 -3.75 -5.39 -13.87
CA ASP A 300 -2.99 -4.47 -13.05
C ASP A 300 -2.64 -5.14 -11.72
N THR A 301 -1.41 -5.02 -11.24
CA THR A 301 -1.00 -5.86 -10.12
C THR A 301 -1.32 -5.25 -8.76
N ASP A 302 -1.14 -3.97 -8.53
CA ASP A 302 -1.35 -3.33 -7.22
C ASP A 302 -0.91 -4.21 -6.03
N LEU A 303 0.21 -4.92 -6.20
CA LEU A 303 0.60 -6.05 -5.37
C LEU A 303 1.46 -5.59 -4.20
N ILE A 304 0.94 -5.72 -2.98
CA ILE A 304 1.73 -5.49 -1.76
C ILE A 304 2.61 -6.71 -1.50
N GLY A 305 3.85 -6.56 -1.90
CA GLY A 305 4.86 -7.61 -1.89
C GLY A 305 5.64 -7.71 -0.58
N PRO A 306 6.78 -8.42 -0.61
CA PRO A 306 7.71 -8.46 0.51
C PRO A 306 8.11 -7.07 0.99
N TYR A 307 8.37 -6.92 2.28
CA TYR A 307 8.63 -5.66 2.98
C TYR A 307 7.43 -4.68 2.99
N GLY A 308 6.28 -5.07 2.41
CA GLY A 308 5.08 -4.26 2.28
C GLY A 308 5.16 -3.15 1.25
N PHE A 309 6.09 -3.24 0.31
CA PHE A 309 6.13 -2.33 -0.82
C PHE A 309 5.19 -2.79 -1.93
N CYS A 310 4.54 -1.81 -2.54
CA CYS A 310 3.73 -2.02 -3.72
C CYS A 310 4.64 -2.29 -4.93
N ALA A 311 4.31 -3.34 -5.66
CA ALA A 311 4.81 -3.61 -7.00
C ALA A 311 3.61 -3.47 -7.94
N ASP A 312 3.63 -2.39 -8.69
CA ASP A 312 2.54 -1.98 -9.54
C ASP A 312 2.95 -2.00 -10.99
N LEU A 313 2.44 -3.00 -11.70
CA LEU A 313 2.81 -3.33 -13.06
C LEU A 313 1.59 -3.83 -13.83
N SER A 314 1.31 -3.22 -14.94
CA SER A 314 0.27 -3.74 -15.83
C SER A 314 0.85 -4.39 -17.08
N ARG A 315 0.21 -5.49 -17.48
CA ARG A 315 0.50 -6.16 -18.75
C ARG A 315 -0.79 -6.57 -19.46
N THR A 316 -0.68 -6.67 -20.75
CA THR A 316 -1.70 -7.28 -21.62
C THR A 316 -1.07 -8.41 -22.40
N TRP A 317 -1.63 -9.61 -22.27
CA TRP A 317 -1.19 -10.83 -22.96
C TRP A 317 -2.24 -11.30 -23.98
N LEU A 318 -1.81 -12.04 -24.98
CA LEU A 318 -2.68 -12.72 -25.93
C LEU A 318 -2.86 -14.18 -25.51
N CYS A 319 -4.09 -14.61 -25.27
CA CYS A 319 -4.38 -15.99 -24.85
C CYS A 319 -4.26 -16.98 -26.02
N GLY A 320 -3.57 -18.09 -25.79
CA GLY A 320 -3.42 -19.18 -26.75
C GLY A 320 -2.30 -18.97 -27.78
N ASP A 321 -2.05 -20.02 -28.59
CA ASP A 321 -1.06 -19.98 -29.67
C ASP A 321 -1.71 -19.51 -30.98
N VAL A 322 -2.04 -18.22 -31.01
CA VAL A 322 -2.70 -17.57 -32.15
C VAL A 322 -1.99 -16.27 -32.51
N ARG A 323 -2.22 -15.80 -33.72
CA ARG A 323 -1.71 -14.48 -34.15
C ARG A 323 -2.68 -13.39 -33.70
N PRO A 324 -2.18 -12.22 -33.27
CA PRO A 324 -3.04 -11.07 -32.99
C PRO A 324 -3.74 -10.61 -34.26
N THR A 325 -4.91 -10.03 -34.08
CA THR A 325 -5.56 -9.28 -35.17
C THR A 325 -4.79 -7.99 -35.47
N PRO A 326 -4.94 -7.39 -36.64
CA PRO A 326 -4.32 -6.09 -36.94
C PRO A 326 -4.72 -5.00 -35.92
N GLU A 327 -5.97 -4.99 -35.43
CA GLU A 327 -6.44 -4.03 -34.43
C GLU A 327 -5.73 -4.24 -33.10
N GLN A 328 -5.61 -5.50 -32.64
CA GLN A 328 -4.87 -5.83 -31.41
C GLN A 328 -3.41 -5.38 -31.48
N GLY A 329 -2.72 -5.64 -32.61
CA GLY A 329 -1.35 -5.17 -32.84
C GLY A 329 -1.23 -3.64 -32.81
N GLU A 330 -2.17 -2.92 -33.44
CA GLU A 330 -2.20 -1.46 -33.44
C GLU A 330 -2.41 -0.88 -32.01
N LEU A 331 -3.40 -1.38 -31.26
CA LEU A 331 -3.68 -0.92 -29.89
C LEU A 331 -2.49 -1.17 -28.97
N PHE A 332 -1.86 -2.34 -29.09
CA PHE A 332 -0.69 -2.69 -28.30
C PHE A 332 0.52 -1.81 -28.60
N ALA A 333 0.78 -1.56 -29.88
CA ALA A 333 1.86 -0.68 -30.29
C ALA A 333 1.67 0.75 -29.77
N LEU A 334 0.44 1.28 -29.83
CA LEU A 334 0.12 2.61 -29.29
C LEU A 334 0.39 2.70 -27.76
N ALA A 335 0.01 1.66 -27.01
CA ALA A 335 0.26 1.61 -25.58
C ALA A 335 1.76 1.50 -25.25
N ALA A 336 2.47 0.62 -25.94
CA ALA A 336 3.91 0.44 -25.76
C ALA A 336 4.69 1.72 -26.11
N ASP A 337 4.33 2.39 -27.21
CA ASP A 337 4.94 3.66 -27.63
C ASP A 337 4.67 4.77 -26.60
N GLN A 338 3.46 4.85 -26.04
CA GLN A 338 3.12 5.82 -25.00
C GLN A 338 3.97 5.61 -23.75
N ILE A 339 4.09 4.39 -23.24
CA ILE A 339 4.96 4.05 -22.10
C ILE A 339 6.42 4.42 -22.40
N ALA A 340 6.93 4.00 -23.56
CA ALA A 340 8.31 4.27 -23.94
C ALA A 340 8.59 5.78 -24.03
N HIS A 341 7.74 6.54 -24.70
CA HIS A 341 7.86 7.99 -24.82
C HIS A 341 7.78 8.66 -23.45
N ASN A 342 6.73 8.39 -22.68
CA ASN A 342 6.44 9.05 -21.41
C ASN A 342 7.55 8.79 -20.37
N THR A 343 8.12 7.58 -20.34
CA THR A 343 9.26 7.26 -19.49
C THR A 343 10.48 8.13 -19.78
N THR A 344 10.75 8.48 -21.06
CA THR A 344 11.90 9.34 -21.41
C THR A 344 11.80 10.77 -20.87
N LEU A 345 10.61 11.22 -20.53
CA LEU A 345 10.35 12.57 -20.01
C LEU A 345 10.70 12.71 -18.53
N ILE A 346 10.72 11.59 -17.80
CA ILE A 346 10.91 11.54 -16.36
C ILE A 346 12.38 11.82 -16.01
N LYS A 347 12.64 12.94 -15.34
CA LYS A 347 13.96 13.29 -14.81
C LYS A 347 13.84 14.36 -13.72
N PRO A 348 14.82 14.49 -12.82
CA PRO A 348 14.76 15.51 -11.78
C PRO A 348 14.69 16.91 -12.39
N GLY A 349 13.93 17.79 -11.73
CA GLY A 349 13.75 19.18 -12.15
C GLY A 349 12.60 19.43 -13.13
N VAL A 350 12.02 18.42 -13.75
CA VAL A 350 10.80 18.56 -14.59
C VAL A 350 9.62 18.82 -13.68
N THR A 351 8.78 19.81 -13.99
CA THR A 351 7.54 20.05 -13.26
C THR A 351 6.49 19.01 -13.64
N PHE A 352 5.52 18.78 -12.76
CA PHE A 352 4.42 17.84 -13.04
C PHE A 352 3.63 18.29 -14.28
N ARG A 353 3.39 19.61 -14.39
CA ARG A 353 2.73 20.20 -15.56
C ARG A 353 3.52 19.95 -16.85
N GLU A 354 4.82 20.25 -16.87
CA GLU A 354 5.67 19.99 -18.05
C GLU A 354 5.68 18.51 -18.44
N LEU A 355 5.68 17.61 -17.44
CA LEU A 355 5.64 16.17 -17.67
C LEU A 355 4.38 15.79 -18.46
N VAL A 356 3.19 16.17 -17.95
CA VAL A 356 1.93 15.80 -18.61
C VAL A 356 1.69 16.52 -19.94
N GLU A 357 2.12 17.80 -20.08
CA GLU A 357 2.00 18.56 -21.33
C GLU A 357 2.86 17.98 -22.49
N ARG A 358 3.97 17.32 -22.15
CA ARG A 358 4.88 16.68 -23.10
C ARG A 358 4.57 15.21 -23.35
N SER A 359 3.69 14.62 -22.55
CA SER A 359 3.31 13.22 -22.68
C SER A 359 2.54 12.94 -23.96
N GLN A 360 2.70 11.73 -24.47
CA GLN A 360 2.03 11.30 -25.69
C GLN A 360 0.52 11.21 -25.49
N VAL A 361 -0.24 11.87 -26.35
CA VAL A 361 -1.70 11.81 -26.39
C VAL A 361 -2.13 10.73 -27.39
N PRO A 362 -2.93 9.73 -26.99
CA PRO A 362 -3.42 8.71 -27.90
C PRO A 362 -4.39 9.30 -28.95
N PRO A 363 -4.71 8.56 -30.04
CA PRO A 363 -5.72 8.96 -31.01
C PRO A 363 -7.06 9.34 -30.36
N SER A 364 -7.81 10.25 -30.99
CA SER A 364 -9.00 10.87 -30.38
C SER A 364 -10.09 9.88 -29.99
N ASP A 365 -10.25 8.78 -30.74
CA ASP A 365 -11.20 7.70 -30.46
C ASP A 365 -10.77 6.83 -29.27
N CYS A 366 -9.47 6.70 -29.02
CA CYS A 366 -8.92 6.08 -27.81
C CYS A 366 -8.92 7.07 -26.63
N PHE A 367 -8.60 8.34 -26.89
CA PHE A 367 -8.58 9.38 -25.87
C PHE A 367 -9.93 9.55 -25.17
N ALA A 368 -11.02 9.41 -25.91
CA ALA A 368 -12.38 9.47 -25.35
C ALA A 368 -12.68 8.37 -24.29
N ASN A 369 -11.89 7.28 -24.31
CA ASN A 369 -12.03 6.13 -23.43
C ASN A 369 -10.79 5.92 -22.52
N ARG A 370 -9.99 6.98 -22.34
CA ARG A 370 -8.72 6.93 -21.61
C ARG A 370 -8.89 6.57 -20.13
N TYR A 371 -7.86 6.01 -19.57
CA TYR A 371 -7.66 5.96 -18.13
C TYR A 371 -7.39 7.37 -17.56
N GLY A 372 -7.93 7.67 -16.38
CA GLY A 372 -7.88 9.02 -15.81
C GLY A 372 -6.51 9.43 -15.25
N VAL A 373 -5.63 8.47 -15.01
CA VAL A 373 -4.29 8.66 -14.43
C VAL A 373 -3.24 8.37 -15.49
N LEU A 374 -2.26 9.25 -15.61
CA LEU A 374 -1.13 9.10 -16.55
C LEU A 374 0.18 8.79 -15.81
N TYR A 375 0.31 9.29 -14.58
CA TYR A 375 1.38 8.96 -13.64
C TYR A 375 0.85 9.02 -12.22
N HIS A 376 1.37 8.16 -11.35
CA HIS A 376 1.20 8.31 -9.91
C HIS A 376 2.47 7.91 -9.16
N GLY A 377 2.59 8.38 -7.92
CA GLY A 377 3.63 7.94 -7.01
C GLY A 377 3.34 6.54 -6.49
N VAL A 378 4.38 5.81 -6.13
CA VAL A 378 4.24 4.47 -5.55
C VAL A 378 5.30 4.21 -4.49
N GLY A 379 4.93 3.48 -3.46
CA GLY A 379 5.80 3.10 -2.34
C GLY A 379 5.22 1.96 -1.54
N LEU A 380 4.66 2.22 -0.35
CA LEU A 380 3.94 1.21 0.43
C LEU A 380 2.51 0.97 -0.09
N ALA A 381 2.02 1.85 -0.93
CA ALA A 381 0.77 1.84 -1.66
C ALA A 381 0.94 2.79 -2.84
N ASP A 382 -0.15 3.11 -3.56
CA ASP A 382 -0.19 4.28 -4.41
C ASP A 382 -0.02 5.54 -3.55
N GLU A 383 0.80 6.47 -4.03
CA GLU A 383 1.22 7.64 -3.26
C GLU A 383 1.17 8.91 -4.14
N TYR A 384 1.24 10.06 -3.48
CA TYR A 384 1.37 11.34 -4.17
C TYR A 384 2.68 11.40 -5.03
N PRO A 385 2.64 12.00 -6.22
CA PRO A 385 1.50 12.67 -6.87
C PRO A 385 0.63 11.72 -7.69
N THR A 386 -0.61 12.12 -7.98
CA THR A 386 -1.43 11.55 -9.04
C THR A 386 -1.61 12.59 -10.12
N LEU A 387 -1.21 12.28 -11.36
CA LEU A 387 -1.17 13.22 -12.47
C LEU A 387 -2.10 12.78 -13.61
N PRO A 388 -3.07 13.63 -14.01
CA PRO A 388 -3.98 13.35 -15.11
C PRO A 388 -3.33 13.59 -16.47
N HIS A 389 -4.05 13.33 -17.55
CA HIS A 389 -3.67 13.85 -18.87
C HIS A 389 -3.69 15.38 -18.91
N ALA A 390 -2.88 15.99 -19.79
CA ALA A 390 -2.79 17.44 -19.92
C ALA A 390 -4.15 18.12 -20.16
N MET A 391 -5.05 17.47 -20.90
CA MET A 391 -6.40 17.99 -21.18
C MET A 391 -7.35 17.92 -19.97
N ASP A 392 -7.02 17.14 -18.95
CA ASP A 392 -7.76 17.01 -17.71
C ASP A 392 -7.14 17.86 -16.59
N TRP A 393 -6.05 18.56 -16.88
CA TRP A 393 -5.39 19.45 -15.93
C TRP A 393 -6.26 20.67 -15.65
N THR A 394 -6.54 20.94 -14.38
CA THR A 394 -7.33 22.08 -13.91
C THR A 394 -6.54 22.95 -12.93
N ASP A 395 -7.10 24.06 -12.50
CA ASP A 395 -6.50 24.89 -11.45
C ASP A 395 -6.45 24.20 -10.08
N ASP A 396 -7.24 23.14 -9.89
CA ASP A 396 -7.24 22.30 -8.68
C ASP A 396 -6.22 21.14 -8.76
N THR A 397 -5.58 20.93 -9.91
CA THR A 397 -4.55 19.89 -10.06
C THR A 397 -3.26 20.34 -9.37
N PRO A 398 -2.74 19.60 -8.40
CA PRO A 398 -1.52 19.99 -7.69
C PRO A 398 -0.32 19.96 -8.64
N ASP A 399 0.46 21.03 -8.64
CA ASP A 399 1.73 21.10 -9.34
C ASP A 399 2.90 20.85 -8.39
N GLY A 400 4.03 20.45 -8.94
CA GLY A 400 5.24 20.12 -8.19
C GLY A 400 6.41 19.88 -9.11
N VAL A 401 7.51 19.39 -8.55
CA VAL A 401 8.74 19.14 -9.30
C VAL A 401 9.24 17.73 -9.00
N LEU A 402 9.58 16.99 -10.03
CA LEU A 402 10.20 15.67 -9.94
C LEU A 402 11.57 15.79 -9.25
N GLN A 403 11.82 14.94 -8.28
CA GLN A 403 13.04 14.90 -7.49
C GLN A 403 13.66 13.50 -7.52
N ALA A 404 14.99 13.43 -7.44
CA ALA A 404 15.68 12.16 -7.28
C ALA A 404 15.17 11.42 -6.02
N GLY A 405 15.00 10.11 -6.13
CA GLY A 405 14.43 9.27 -5.08
C GLY A 405 12.90 9.14 -5.11
N MET A 406 12.19 9.91 -5.94
CA MET A 406 10.78 9.60 -6.24
C MET A 406 10.69 8.35 -7.09
N VAL A 407 9.62 7.57 -6.91
CA VAL A 407 9.24 6.46 -7.78
C VAL A 407 7.84 6.73 -8.32
N LEU A 408 7.69 6.63 -9.62
CA LEU A 408 6.42 6.82 -10.33
C LEU A 408 6.02 5.55 -11.07
N CYS A 409 4.74 5.27 -11.10
CA CYS A 409 4.11 4.45 -12.11
C CYS A 409 3.86 5.30 -13.36
N VAL A 410 4.13 4.73 -14.52
CA VAL A 410 3.86 5.32 -15.84
C VAL A 410 2.77 4.50 -16.48
N GLU A 411 1.66 5.15 -16.75
CA GLU A 411 0.40 4.52 -17.10
C GLU A 411 0.05 4.63 -18.58
N SER A 412 -0.49 3.57 -19.14
CA SER A 412 -1.11 3.59 -20.48
C SER A 412 -2.31 2.66 -20.52
N TYR A 413 -3.44 3.19 -20.95
CA TYR A 413 -4.59 2.42 -21.36
C TYR A 413 -5.04 2.89 -22.75
N ILE A 414 -5.07 1.97 -23.69
CA ILE A 414 -5.48 2.22 -25.08
C ILE A 414 -6.64 1.29 -25.45
N GLY A 415 -7.82 1.86 -25.60
CA GLY A 415 -9.03 1.18 -26.05
C GLY A 415 -9.92 2.14 -26.84
N ARG A 416 -10.39 1.76 -28.03
CA ARG A 416 -11.26 2.60 -28.84
C ARG A 416 -12.64 2.73 -28.20
N LEU A 417 -13.23 3.90 -28.24
CA LEU A 417 -14.61 4.09 -27.79
C LEU A 417 -15.56 3.20 -28.60
N GLY A 418 -16.23 2.26 -27.93
CA GLY A 418 -17.07 1.25 -28.58
C GLY A 418 -16.30 0.13 -29.28
N GLY A 419 -14.97 0.08 -29.16
CA GLY A 419 -14.13 -1.01 -29.62
C GLY A 419 -14.30 -2.28 -28.81
N HIS A 420 -13.77 -3.40 -29.31
CA HIS A 420 -13.97 -4.70 -28.69
C HIS A 420 -13.04 -4.94 -27.48
N GLU A 421 -11.79 -4.56 -27.58
CA GLU A 421 -10.76 -4.80 -26.56
C GLU A 421 -9.92 -3.56 -26.30
N GLY A 422 -9.16 -3.58 -25.19
CA GLY A 422 -8.22 -2.54 -24.80
C GLY A 422 -6.94 -3.13 -24.22
N VAL A 423 -5.89 -2.33 -24.22
CA VAL A 423 -4.54 -2.67 -23.74
C VAL A 423 -4.21 -1.82 -22.55
N LYS A 424 -3.79 -2.44 -21.44
CA LYS A 424 -3.23 -1.77 -20.25
C LYS A 424 -1.76 -2.17 -20.14
N ILE A 425 -0.88 -1.19 -20.02
CA ILE A 425 0.56 -1.37 -19.75
C ILE A 425 1.00 -0.33 -18.73
N GLU A 426 1.84 -0.74 -17.81
CA GLU A 426 2.39 0.13 -16.77
C GLU A 426 3.78 -0.31 -16.37
N GLU A 427 4.59 0.67 -15.95
CA GLU A 427 5.96 0.47 -15.48
C GLU A 427 6.29 1.33 -14.26
N GLN A 428 6.94 0.75 -13.25
CA GLN A 428 7.52 1.50 -12.14
C GLN A 428 8.88 2.08 -12.51
N VAL A 429 9.06 3.37 -12.28
CA VAL A 429 10.23 4.15 -12.71
C VAL A 429 10.80 4.95 -11.53
N LEU A 430 12.05 4.69 -11.17
CA LEU A 430 12.83 5.47 -10.21
C LEU A 430 13.40 6.71 -10.87
N ILE A 431 13.24 7.87 -10.25
CA ILE A 431 13.93 9.10 -10.64
C ILE A 431 15.32 9.11 -10.00
N THR A 432 16.34 9.10 -10.83
CA THR A 432 17.74 9.15 -10.41
C THR A 432 18.26 10.60 -10.36
N GLU A 433 19.49 10.81 -9.92
CA GLU A 433 20.13 12.15 -9.89
C GLU A 433 20.25 12.81 -11.28
N ILE A 434 20.27 12.01 -12.36
CA ILE A 434 20.53 12.51 -13.72
C ILE A 434 19.47 12.12 -14.74
N GLY A 435 18.49 11.32 -14.37
CA GLY A 435 17.46 10.81 -15.29
C GLY A 435 16.48 9.88 -14.59
N ASN A 436 16.26 8.72 -15.17
CA ASN A 436 15.38 7.70 -14.58
C ASN A 436 15.93 6.29 -14.80
N GLU A 437 15.34 5.34 -14.08
CA GLU A 437 15.61 3.91 -14.20
C GLU A 437 14.30 3.14 -14.06
N LYS A 438 13.98 2.31 -15.03
CA LYS A 438 12.86 1.38 -14.93
C LYS A 438 13.20 0.28 -13.93
N LEU A 439 12.35 0.06 -12.93
CA LEU A 439 12.57 -0.91 -11.87
C LEU A 439 12.17 -2.33 -12.26
N SER A 440 11.18 -2.48 -13.16
CA SER A 440 10.72 -3.78 -13.63
C SER A 440 11.50 -4.25 -14.86
N ASN A 441 11.60 -5.58 -15.03
CA ASN A 441 12.17 -6.22 -16.20
C ASN A 441 11.21 -7.23 -16.84
N TYR A 442 9.92 -7.25 -16.44
CA TYR A 442 8.96 -8.15 -17.05
C TYR A 442 8.69 -7.75 -18.50
N PRO A 443 8.87 -8.68 -19.48
CA PRO A 443 8.76 -8.35 -20.89
C PRO A 443 7.31 -8.01 -21.29
N LEU A 444 7.18 -7.28 -22.39
CA LEU A 444 5.93 -7.19 -23.13
C LEU A 444 5.74 -8.47 -23.96
N ASP A 445 4.48 -8.82 -24.32
CA ASP A 445 4.21 -9.98 -25.18
C ASP A 445 4.77 -9.73 -26.58
N GLU A 446 5.84 -10.45 -26.94
CA GLU A 446 6.57 -10.28 -28.19
C GLU A 446 5.70 -10.53 -29.44
N ARG A 447 4.65 -11.37 -29.31
CA ARG A 447 3.69 -11.64 -30.41
C ARG A 447 2.91 -10.40 -30.81
N LEU A 448 2.70 -9.48 -29.85
CA LEU A 448 1.96 -8.23 -30.02
C LEU A 448 2.85 -7.10 -30.54
N ILE A 449 4.17 -7.19 -30.35
CA ILE A 449 5.15 -6.20 -30.85
C ILE A 449 5.51 -6.45 -32.32
N ALA A 450 5.52 -7.71 -32.75
CA ALA A 450 5.97 -8.13 -34.08
C ALA A 450 4.86 -8.09 -35.15
N GLY A 451 3.66 -7.63 -34.84
CA GLY A 451 2.45 -7.62 -35.68
C GLY A 451 2.36 -6.48 -36.71
#